data_d8e1be140a9df1224ffeeb203a8334df
#
_entry.id   d8e1be140a9df1224ffeeb203a8334df
#
_cell.length_a   1.000
_cell.length_b   1.000
_cell.length_c   1.000
_cell.angle_alpha   90.00
_cell.angle_beta   90.00
_cell.angle_gamma   90.00
#
_symmetry.space_group_name_H-M   'P 1'
#
loop_
_entity.id
_entity.type
_entity.pdbx_description
1 polymer ?
#
loop_
_entity_poly.entity_id
_entity_poly.type
_entity_poly.pdbx_seq_one_letter_code
_entity_poly.pdbx_strand_id
1 'polypeptide(L)'
;MKDNLTIRGVNGNITIKRLVNGYPHIRAKDELDLYYGLGYMHATDRMVQMWLMKILGMGRASELLMATPQMIETDKYMRWIDLAGDAAREVSLIPAETRPMMEAYCLGVNAGVKASSLPLEFRMVGYHPDEWTLADVMLAAKMIGYVGLASTQADVEKFIFQMLQNGVDAARVKELF
;
A
#
# COMPACT_ATOMS: atom_id res chain seq x y z
N MET A 1 17.06 -19.40 2.52
CA MET A 1 17.23 -17.99 2.92
C MET A 1 17.94 -17.97 4.26
N LYS A 2 18.93 -17.08 4.50
CA LYS A 2 19.64 -17.04 5.79
C LYS A 2 18.66 -16.68 6.90
N ASP A 3 18.60 -17.47 7.97
CA ASP A 3 17.68 -17.27 9.09
C ASP A 3 17.93 -15.96 9.85
N ASN A 4 19.09 -15.35 9.69
CA ASN A 4 19.49 -14.08 10.26
C ASN A 4 20.10 -13.18 9.19
N LEU A 5 19.58 -11.96 9.06
CA LEU A 5 20.08 -10.92 8.18
C LEU A 5 20.45 -9.69 9.02
N THR A 6 21.61 -9.09 8.74
CA THR A 6 21.99 -7.79 9.29
C THR A 6 22.11 -6.80 8.14
N ILE A 7 21.39 -5.69 8.23
CA ILE A 7 21.43 -4.59 7.25
C ILE A 7 21.84 -3.29 7.93
N ARG A 8 22.37 -2.35 7.15
CA ARG A 8 22.62 -0.98 7.62
C ARG A 8 21.34 -0.18 7.46
N GLY A 9 20.84 0.39 8.55
CA GLY A 9 19.73 1.32 8.59
C GLY A 9 20.16 2.79 8.47
N VAL A 10 19.31 3.70 8.93
CA VAL A 10 19.57 5.15 8.94
C VAL A 10 20.68 5.49 9.94
N ASN A 11 20.52 5.04 11.19
CA ASN A 11 21.42 5.38 12.30
C ASN A 11 22.34 4.22 12.70
N GLY A 12 21.92 2.98 12.52
CA GLY A 12 22.65 1.82 13.01
C GLY A 12 22.43 0.55 12.20
N ASN A 13 22.84 -0.56 12.80
CA ASN A 13 22.61 -1.89 12.24
C ASN A 13 21.26 -2.42 12.72
N ILE A 14 20.53 -3.02 11.81
CA ILE A 14 19.25 -3.67 12.02
C ILE A 14 19.46 -5.17 11.87
N THR A 15 19.02 -5.94 12.85
CA THR A 15 19.04 -7.41 12.79
C THR A 15 17.62 -7.92 12.49
N ILE A 16 17.48 -8.74 11.46
CA ILE A 16 16.23 -9.32 11.04
C ILE A 16 16.36 -10.84 11.13
N LYS A 17 15.51 -11.47 11.93
CA LYS A 17 15.45 -12.92 12.09
C LYS A 17 14.10 -13.43 11.61
N ARG A 18 14.07 -14.42 10.70
CA ARG A 18 12.82 -15.10 10.37
C ARG A 18 12.50 -16.15 11.43
N LEU A 19 11.30 -16.06 11.95
CA LEU A 19 10.75 -17.04 12.87
C LEU A 19 10.31 -18.30 12.12
N VAL A 20 10.03 -19.39 12.85
CA VAL A 20 9.61 -20.68 12.26
C VAL A 20 8.34 -20.55 11.40
N ASN A 21 7.44 -19.64 11.77
CA ASN A 21 6.21 -19.32 11.04
C ASN A 21 6.43 -18.36 9.85
N GLY A 22 7.68 -18.02 9.52
CA GLY A 22 8.03 -17.17 8.40
C GLY A 22 8.00 -15.66 8.69
N TYR A 23 7.47 -15.21 9.83
CA TYR A 23 7.41 -13.79 10.18
C TYR A 23 8.81 -13.21 10.43
N PRO A 24 9.13 -12.02 9.88
CA PRO A 24 10.37 -11.32 10.19
C PRO A 24 10.28 -10.66 11.56
N HIS A 25 11.22 -10.95 12.42
CA HIS A 25 11.42 -10.25 13.70
C HIS A 25 12.55 -9.23 13.50
N ILE A 26 12.22 -7.94 13.55
CA ILE A 26 13.12 -6.82 13.31
C ILE A 26 13.57 -6.26 14.66
N ARG A 27 14.89 -6.11 14.84
CA ARG A 27 15.51 -5.47 16.01
C ARG A 27 16.41 -4.34 15.56
N ALA A 28 16.19 -3.16 16.11
CA ALA A 28 17.01 -1.97 15.92
C ALA A 28 17.20 -1.23 17.25
N LYS A 29 18.10 -0.24 17.25
CA LYS A 29 18.37 0.57 18.45
C LYS A 29 17.43 1.75 18.59
N ASP A 30 16.87 2.23 17.49
CA ASP A 30 15.97 3.37 17.45
C ASP A 30 14.80 3.13 16.50
N GLU A 31 13.84 4.02 16.55
CA GLU A 31 12.57 3.92 15.85
C GLU A 31 12.74 4.10 14.33
N LEU A 32 13.61 4.98 13.86
CA LEU A 32 13.83 5.19 12.43
C LEU A 32 14.40 3.92 11.77
N ASP A 33 15.32 3.25 12.45
CA ASP A 33 15.87 1.98 11.99
C ASP A 33 14.81 0.86 12.01
N LEU A 34 13.83 0.88 12.94
CA LEU A 34 12.70 -0.06 12.91
C LEU A 34 11.82 0.16 11.69
N TYR A 35 11.46 1.42 11.37
CA TYR A 35 10.67 1.73 10.17
C TYR A 35 11.46 1.42 8.87
N TYR A 36 12.75 1.69 8.84
CA TYR A 36 13.60 1.27 7.72
C TYR A 36 13.57 -0.26 7.54
N GLY A 37 13.78 -1.01 8.61
CA GLY A 37 13.73 -2.48 8.59
C GLY A 37 12.37 -3.02 8.15
N LEU A 38 11.28 -2.39 8.56
CA LEU A 38 9.92 -2.72 8.14
C LEU A 38 9.74 -2.52 6.64
N GLY A 39 10.15 -1.35 6.11
CA GLY A 39 10.09 -1.06 4.68
C GLY A 39 10.92 -2.05 3.86
N TYR A 40 12.14 -2.36 4.32
CA TYR A 40 13.01 -3.36 3.69
C TYR A 40 12.32 -4.73 3.59
N MET A 41 11.71 -5.19 4.69
CA MET A 41 11.02 -6.49 4.71
C MET A 41 9.74 -6.50 3.87
N HIS A 42 8.97 -5.40 3.86
CA HIS A 42 7.82 -5.29 3.00
C HIS A 42 8.21 -5.41 1.51
N ALA A 43 9.25 -4.71 1.09
CA ALA A 43 9.74 -4.79 -0.28
C ALA A 43 10.25 -6.20 -0.64
N THR A 44 11.02 -6.85 0.26
CA THR A 44 11.55 -8.19 -0.02
C THR A 44 10.48 -9.28 -0.05
N ASP A 45 9.41 -9.13 0.75
CA ASP A 45 8.38 -10.15 0.90
C ASP A 45 7.14 -9.89 0.03
N ARG A 46 6.84 -8.63 -0.30
CA ARG A 46 5.58 -8.18 -0.87
C ARG A 46 5.73 -7.21 -2.04
N MET A 47 6.89 -7.17 -2.70
CA MET A 47 7.16 -6.24 -3.80
C MET A 47 6.04 -6.21 -4.84
N VAL A 48 5.62 -7.37 -5.34
CA VAL A 48 4.55 -7.44 -6.36
C VAL A 48 3.25 -6.80 -5.84
N GLN A 49 2.84 -7.15 -4.62
CA GLN A 49 1.60 -6.60 -4.05
C GLN A 49 1.66 -5.09 -3.85
N MET A 50 2.79 -4.57 -3.37
CA MET A 50 2.99 -3.13 -3.15
C MET A 50 2.87 -2.35 -4.45
N TRP A 51 3.61 -2.76 -5.49
CA TRP A 51 3.59 -2.06 -6.79
C TRP A 51 2.29 -2.27 -7.55
N LEU A 52 1.65 -3.43 -7.48
CA LEU A 52 0.30 -3.61 -8.06
C LEU A 52 -0.71 -2.64 -7.43
N MET A 53 -0.68 -2.47 -6.10
CA MET A 53 -1.55 -1.52 -5.41
C MET A 53 -1.28 -0.08 -5.84
N LYS A 54 0.01 0.31 -5.96
CA LYS A 54 0.44 1.60 -6.47
C LYS A 54 -0.03 1.82 -7.91
N ILE A 55 0.25 0.88 -8.81
CA ILE A 55 -0.10 0.95 -10.24
C ILE A 55 -1.62 1.08 -10.42
N LEU A 56 -2.41 0.26 -9.71
CA LEU A 56 -3.86 0.33 -9.74
C LEU A 56 -4.38 1.66 -9.19
N GLY A 57 -3.87 2.09 -8.02
CA GLY A 57 -4.27 3.36 -7.41
C GLY A 57 -3.94 4.59 -8.26
N MET A 58 -2.89 4.53 -9.06
CA MET A 58 -2.53 5.56 -10.03
C MET A 58 -3.35 5.51 -11.33
N GLY A 59 -4.17 4.46 -11.55
CA GLY A 59 -4.89 4.23 -12.80
C GLY A 59 -3.93 4.05 -13.98
N ARG A 60 -2.89 3.23 -13.84
CA ARG A 60 -1.86 2.97 -14.85
C ARG A 60 -1.67 1.49 -15.17
N ALA A 61 -2.60 0.64 -14.76
CA ALA A 61 -2.46 -0.80 -14.95
C ALA A 61 -2.53 -1.21 -16.43
N SER A 62 -3.37 -0.56 -17.24
CA SER A 62 -3.43 -0.81 -18.68
C SER A 62 -2.16 -0.39 -19.42
N GLU A 63 -1.47 0.64 -18.93
CA GLU A 63 -0.21 1.14 -19.47
C GLU A 63 0.98 0.24 -19.10
N LEU A 64 1.05 -0.17 -17.83
CA LEU A 64 2.26 -0.77 -17.25
C LEU A 64 2.22 -2.30 -17.17
N LEU A 65 1.03 -2.90 -17.19
CA LEU A 65 0.87 -4.35 -17.03
C LEU A 65 0.26 -4.99 -18.28
N MET A 66 -1.00 -4.69 -18.57
CA MET A 66 -1.70 -5.30 -19.70
C MET A 66 -2.89 -4.45 -20.16
N ALA A 67 -2.92 -4.04 -21.42
CA ALA A 67 -3.99 -3.27 -22.01
C ALA A 67 -5.18 -4.16 -22.42
N THR A 68 -6.10 -4.40 -21.47
CA THR A 68 -7.42 -4.98 -21.78
C THR A 68 -8.50 -3.91 -21.68
N PRO A 69 -9.66 -4.08 -22.37
CA PRO A 69 -10.78 -3.13 -22.24
C PRO A 69 -11.19 -2.91 -20.77
N GLN A 70 -11.25 -3.96 -19.97
CA GLN A 70 -11.62 -3.88 -18.55
C GLN A 70 -10.58 -3.10 -17.74
N MET A 71 -9.28 -3.32 -18.01
CA MET A 71 -8.21 -2.61 -17.30
C MET A 71 -8.20 -1.12 -17.67
N ILE A 72 -8.50 -0.78 -18.93
CA ILE A 72 -8.62 0.62 -19.37
C ILE A 72 -9.77 1.32 -18.63
N GLU A 73 -10.93 0.67 -18.48
CA GLU A 73 -12.04 1.25 -17.72
C GLU A 73 -11.71 1.38 -16.22
N THR A 74 -11.01 0.41 -15.66
CA THR A 74 -10.50 0.50 -14.27
C THR A 74 -9.55 1.70 -14.12
N ASP A 75 -8.61 1.90 -15.03
CA ASP A 75 -7.68 3.03 -14.98
C ASP A 75 -8.39 4.37 -15.11
N LYS A 76 -9.39 4.48 -16.01
CA LYS A 76 -10.23 5.68 -16.13
C LYS A 76 -10.95 5.99 -14.83
N TYR A 77 -11.54 4.98 -14.21
CA TYR A 77 -12.23 5.10 -12.93
C TYR A 77 -11.28 5.54 -11.82
N MET A 78 -10.13 4.89 -11.68
CA MET A 78 -9.13 5.23 -10.66
C MET A 78 -8.59 6.67 -10.83
N ARG A 79 -8.41 7.13 -12.07
CA ARG A 79 -8.03 8.51 -12.36
C ARG A 79 -9.16 9.50 -12.07
N TRP A 80 -10.42 9.08 -12.25
CA TRP A 80 -11.57 9.91 -11.94
C TRP A 80 -11.73 10.16 -10.44
N ILE A 81 -11.55 9.13 -9.59
CA ILE A 81 -11.58 9.29 -8.13
C ILE A 81 -10.34 9.96 -7.57
N ASP A 82 -9.23 10.00 -8.31
CA ASP A 82 -7.98 10.74 -8.04
C ASP A 82 -7.33 10.45 -6.68
N LEU A 83 -7.37 9.21 -6.20
CA LEU A 83 -6.69 8.84 -4.94
C LEU A 83 -5.18 9.14 -4.97
N ALA A 84 -4.53 9.00 -6.13
CA ALA A 84 -3.10 9.27 -6.29
C ALA A 84 -2.78 10.76 -6.20
N GLY A 85 -3.57 11.62 -6.86
CA GLY A 85 -3.41 13.07 -6.76
C GLY A 85 -3.67 13.58 -5.36
N ASP A 86 -4.70 13.03 -4.69
CA ASP A 86 -5.00 13.37 -3.31
C ASP A 86 -3.87 12.92 -2.35
N ALA A 87 -3.35 11.72 -2.50
CA ALA A 87 -2.20 11.23 -1.75
C ALA A 87 -0.97 12.15 -1.90
N ALA A 88 -0.70 12.62 -3.12
CA ALA A 88 0.41 13.54 -3.38
C ALA A 88 0.22 14.90 -2.68
N ARG A 89 -1.01 15.43 -2.65
CA ARG A 89 -1.34 16.69 -1.94
C ARG A 89 -1.16 16.56 -0.42
N GLU A 90 -1.54 15.41 0.14
CA GLU A 90 -1.44 15.16 1.58
C GLU A 90 -0.01 14.99 2.09
N VAL A 91 0.98 14.75 1.24
CA VAL A 91 2.40 14.69 1.64
C VAL A 91 2.82 15.96 2.38
N SER A 92 2.32 17.13 1.98
CA SER A 92 2.61 18.40 2.66
C SER A 92 1.97 18.52 4.04
N LEU A 93 0.95 17.73 4.33
CA LEU A 93 0.20 17.74 5.59
C LEU A 93 0.73 16.72 6.61
N ILE A 94 1.71 15.90 6.25
CA ILE A 94 2.32 14.92 7.17
C ILE A 94 2.97 15.67 8.34
N PRO A 95 2.57 15.36 9.59
CA PRO A 95 3.14 16.00 10.78
C PRO A 95 4.66 15.85 10.85
N ALA A 96 5.35 16.89 11.36
CA ALA A 96 6.80 16.91 11.41
C ALA A 96 7.39 15.76 12.24
N GLU A 97 6.68 15.34 13.29
CA GLU A 97 7.09 14.20 14.13
C GLU A 97 6.96 12.84 13.44
N THR A 98 6.00 12.68 12.52
CA THR A 98 5.73 11.41 11.83
C THR A 98 6.55 11.27 10.54
N ARG A 99 6.85 12.39 9.88
CA ARG A 99 7.54 12.42 8.59
C ARG A 99 8.86 11.64 8.57
N PRO A 100 9.78 11.78 9.54
CA PRO A 100 11.05 11.04 9.52
C PRO A 100 10.88 9.52 9.53
N MET A 101 9.86 9.00 10.21
CA MET A 101 9.54 7.56 10.25
C MET A 101 9.09 7.06 8.89
N MET A 102 8.20 7.82 8.21
CA MET A 102 7.73 7.49 6.87
C MET A 102 8.85 7.57 5.82
N GLU A 103 9.75 8.55 5.94
CA GLU A 103 10.94 8.67 5.09
C GLU A 103 11.88 7.49 5.30
N ALA A 104 12.15 7.10 6.56
CA ALA A 104 12.95 5.93 6.88
C ALA A 104 12.33 4.64 6.31
N TYR A 105 11.00 4.50 6.37
CA TYR A 105 10.29 3.40 5.73
C TYR A 105 10.50 3.38 4.20
N CYS A 106 10.36 4.52 3.52
CA CYS A 106 10.60 4.62 2.07
C CYS A 106 12.04 4.24 1.70
N LEU A 107 13.03 4.71 2.47
CA LEU A 107 14.43 4.33 2.29
C LEU A 107 14.62 2.82 2.44
N GLY A 108 13.96 2.22 3.44
CA GLY A 108 13.97 0.78 3.64
C GLY A 108 13.38 0.00 2.47
N VAL A 109 12.21 0.43 1.97
CA VAL A 109 11.57 -0.15 0.77
C VAL A 109 12.52 -0.12 -0.42
N ASN A 110 13.09 1.03 -0.71
CA ASN A 110 14.02 1.22 -1.84
C ASN A 110 15.29 0.38 -1.70
N ALA A 111 15.80 0.22 -0.48
CA ALA A 111 16.92 -0.68 -0.21
C ALA A 111 16.55 -2.15 -0.40
N GLY A 112 15.36 -2.55 0.04
CA GLY A 112 14.83 -3.91 -0.15
C GLY A 112 14.65 -4.27 -1.62
N VAL A 113 14.15 -3.36 -2.44
CA VAL A 113 14.03 -3.52 -3.90
C VAL A 113 15.41 -3.75 -4.52
N LYS A 114 16.40 -2.90 -4.18
CA LYS A 114 17.77 -3.01 -4.70
C LYS A 114 18.45 -4.32 -4.29
N ALA A 115 18.13 -4.84 -3.11
CA ALA A 115 18.70 -6.09 -2.59
C ALA A 115 18.01 -7.35 -3.11
N SER A 116 16.86 -7.22 -3.75
CA SER A 116 16.03 -8.34 -4.22
C SER A 116 16.22 -8.57 -5.72
N SER A 117 16.03 -9.81 -6.16
CA SER A 117 15.87 -10.10 -7.58
C SER A 117 14.49 -9.62 -8.05
N LEU A 118 14.41 -9.15 -9.29
CA LEU A 118 13.14 -8.74 -9.89
C LEU A 118 12.15 -9.93 -9.91
N PRO A 119 10.94 -9.80 -9.35
CA PRO A 119 9.92 -10.85 -9.35
C PRO A 119 9.58 -11.34 -10.76
N LEU A 120 9.19 -12.62 -10.85
CA LEU A 120 8.84 -13.22 -12.13
C LEU A 120 7.71 -12.46 -12.83
N GLU A 121 6.69 -12.05 -12.09
CA GLU A 121 5.53 -11.31 -12.58
C GLU A 121 5.95 -10.01 -13.28
N PHE A 122 6.87 -9.26 -12.69
CA PHE A 122 7.38 -8.02 -13.27
C PHE A 122 8.26 -8.28 -14.50
N ARG A 123 9.05 -9.36 -14.47
CA ARG A 123 9.86 -9.76 -15.64
C ARG A 123 8.98 -10.14 -16.83
N MET A 124 7.84 -10.82 -16.58
CA MET A 124 6.92 -11.25 -17.65
C MET A 124 6.27 -10.06 -18.38
N VAL A 125 5.99 -8.98 -17.66
CA VAL A 125 5.37 -7.76 -18.24
C VAL A 125 6.39 -6.67 -18.59
N GLY A 126 7.69 -6.90 -18.34
CA GLY A 126 8.75 -5.93 -18.59
C GLY A 126 8.72 -4.71 -17.64
N TYR A 127 8.06 -4.83 -16.49
CA TYR A 127 7.97 -3.74 -15.52
C TYR A 127 9.18 -3.72 -14.57
N HIS A 128 9.70 -2.53 -14.32
CA HIS A 128 10.75 -2.30 -13.33
C HIS A 128 10.22 -1.37 -12.23
N PRO A 129 10.28 -1.79 -10.94
CA PRO A 129 9.87 -0.96 -9.82
C PRO A 129 10.60 0.38 -9.82
N ASP A 130 9.84 1.46 -9.83
CA ASP A 130 10.32 2.82 -9.61
C ASP A 130 10.56 3.09 -8.12
N GLU A 131 11.07 4.27 -7.78
CA GLU A 131 11.33 4.64 -6.40
C GLU A 131 10.02 4.75 -5.60
N TRP A 132 10.04 4.20 -4.38
CA TRP A 132 8.94 4.31 -3.43
C TRP A 132 9.05 5.60 -2.62
N THR A 133 8.00 6.40 -2.62
CA THR A 133 7.97 7.77 -2.06
C THR A 133 6.93 7.90 -0.94
N LEU A 134 6.91 9.06 -0.27
CA LEU A 134 5.87 9.40 0.71
C LEU A 134 4.47 9.39 0.10
N ALA A 135 4.34 9.86 -1.15
CA ALA A 135 3.05 9.83 -1.86
C ALA A 135 2.55 8.38 -2.07
N ASP A 136 3.47 7.44 -2.29
CA ASP A 136 3.11 6.02 -2.44
C ASP A 136 2.67 5.39 -1.12
N VAL A 137 3.24 5.81 0.01
CA VAL A 137 2.77 5.40 1.35
C VAL A 137 1.34 5.90 1.59
N MET A 138 1.07 7.17 1.28
CA MET A 138 -0.26 7.76 1.41
C MET A 138 -1.26 7.08 0.46
N LEU A 139 -0.86 6.83 -0.79
CA LEU A 139 -1.69 6.12 -1.75
C LEU A 139 -2.01 4.70 -1.29
N ALA A 140 -1.03 3.96 -0.77
CA ALA A 140 -1.25 2.60 -0.25
C ALA A 140 -2.27 2.59 0.90
N ALA A 141 -2.19 3.56 1.83
CA ALA A 141 -3.17 3.71 2.91
C ALA A 141 -4.59 3.98 2.35
N LYS A 142 -4.71 4.89 1.38
CA LYS A 142 -6.00 5.18 0.71
C LYS A 142 -6.54 3.96 -0.04
N MET A 143 -5.69 3.22 -0.74
CA MET A 143 -6.09 2.01 -1.45
C MET A 143 -6.58 0.90 -0.52
N ILE A 144 -5.94 0.71 0.64
CA ILE A 144 -6.41 -0.23 1.66
C ILE A 144 -7.79 0.18 2.17
N GLY A 145 -8.00 1.47 2.46
CA GLY A 145 -9.30 2.02 2.84
C GLY A 145 -10.35 1.83 1.74
N TYR A 146 -10.01 2.13 0.50
CA TYR A 146 -10.91 1.98 -0.64
C TYR A 146 -11.33 0.52 -0.86
N VAL A 147 -10.37 -0.40 -0.93
CA VAL A 147 -10.66 -1.83 -1.17
C VAL A 147 -11.36 -2.49 0.01
N GLY A 148 -10.97 -2.14 1.25
CA GLY A 148 -11.51 -2.77 2.46
C GLY A 148 -12.82 -2.16 2.96
N LEU A 149 -12.95 -0.84 2.91
CA LEU A 149 -14.06 -0.13 3.55
C LEU A 149 -15.11 0.36 2.54
N ALA A 150 -14.70 0.94 1.42
CA ALA A 150 -15.65 1.55 0.47
C ALA A 150 -16.56 0.52 -0.18
N SER A 151 -16.08 -0.68 -0.48
CA SER A 151 -16.94 -1.76 -1.02
C SER A 151 -18.01 -2.20 -0.01
N THR A 152 -17.62 -2.38 1.25
CA THR A 152 -18.55 -2.74 2.33
C THR A 152 -19.58 -1.62 2.58
N GLN A 153 -19.13 -0.36 2.56
CA GLN A 153 -20.02 0.79 2.70
C GLN A 153 -21.07 0.84 1.58
N ALA A 154 -20.68 0.63 0.34
CA ALA A 154 -21.60 0.62 -0.80
C ALA A 154 -22.70 -0.46 -0.68
N ASP A 155 -22.34 -1.65 -0.16
CA ASP A 155 -23.31 -2.72 0.10
C ASP A 155 -24.28 -2.35 1.22
N VAL A 156 -23.79 -1.73 2.30
CA VAL A 156 -24.63 -1.24 3.40
C VAL A 156 -25.57 -0.14 2.91
N GLU A 157 -25.08 0.85 2.17
CA GLU A 157 -25.91 1.93 1.60
C GLU A 157 -26.99 1.39 0.67
N LYS A 158 -26.63 0.43 -0.19
CA LYS A 158 -27.60 -0.25 -1.06
C LYS A 158 -28.67 -0.99 -0.25
N PHE A 159 -28.28 -1.66 0.82
CA PHE A 159 -29.21 -2.36 1.70
C PHE A 159 -30.17 -1.38 2.40
N ILE A 160 -29.66 -0.27 2.94
CA ILE A 160 -30.46 0.82 3.52
C ILE A 160 -31.47 1.35 2.49
N PHE A 161 -31.02 1.62 1.27
CA PHE A 161 -31.86 2.13 0.21
C PHE A 161 -32.97 1.13 -0.14
N GLN A 162 -32.68 -0.16 -0.22
CA GLN A 162 -33.67 -1.21 -0.45
C GLN A 162 -34.71 -1.30 0.68
N MET A 163 -34.27 -1.17 1.96
CA MET A 163 -35.22 -1.14 3.09
C MET A 163 -36.19 0.02 2.98
N LEU A 164 -35.68 1.23 2.70
CA LEU A 164 -36.53 2.42 2.54
C LEU A 164 -37.48 2.28 1.36
N GLN A 165 -37.05 1.74 0.22
CA GLN A 165 -37.91 1.47 -0.94
C GLN A 165 -39.02 0.45 -0.64
N ASN A 166 -38.79 -0.49 0.25
CA ASN A 166 -39.77 -1.48 0.69
C ASN A 166 -40.63 -0.98 1.87
N GLY A 167 -40.58 0.34 2.17
CA GLY A 167 -41.48 0.96 3.14
C GLY A 167 -41.08 0.81 4.60
N VAL A 168 -39.80 0.42 4.89
CA VAL A 168 -39.30 0.44 6.26
C VAL A 168 -39.15 1.89 6.69
N ASP A 169 -39.68 2.22 7.89
CA ASP A 169 -39.56 3.56 8.45
C ASP A 169 -38.12 3.98 8.65
N ALA A 170 -37.77 5.20 8.23
CA ALA A 170 -36.42 5.76 8.36
C ALA A 170 -35.95 5.82 9.83
N ALA A 171 -36.86 6.00 10.80
CA ALA A 171 -36.50 5.98 12.22
C ALA A 171 -36.02 4.59 12.64
N ARG A 172 -36.65 3.51 12.14
CA ARG A 172 -36.20 2.13 12.43
C ARG A 172 -34.90 1.79 11.75
N VAL A 173 -34.64 2.34 10.54
CA VAL A 173 -33.32 2.15 9.88
C VAL A 173 -32.21 2.80 10.69
N LYS A 174 -32.44 3.96 11.31
CA LYS A 174 -31.46 4.62 12.20
C LYS A 174 -31.13 3.85 13.47
N GLU A 175 -32.01 2.95 13.92
CA GLU A 175 -31.75 2.10 15.09
C GLU A 175 -30.71 1.00 14.80
N LEU A 176 -30.38 0.73 13.52
CA LEU A 176 -29.40 -0.27 13.11
C LEU A 176 -27.97 0.26 13.03
N PHE A 177 -27.80 1.58 13.03
CA PHE A 177 -26.54 2.31 12.86
C PHE A 177 -26.44 3.45 13.88
#